data_9ca96410de65c6b8108b4ed2c9adf036
#
_entry.id   9ca96410de65c6b8108b4ed2c9adf036
#
_cell.length_a   1.000
_cell.length_b   1.000
_cell.length_c   1.000
_cell.angle_alpha   90.00
_cell.angle_beta   90.00
_cell.angle_gamma   90.00
#
_symmetry.space_group_name_H-M   'P 1'
#
loop_
_entity.id
_entity.type
_entity.pdbx_description
1 polymer ?
#
loop_
_entity_poly.entity_id
_entity_poly.type
_entity_poly.pdbx_seq_one_letter_code
_entity_poly.pdbx_strand_id
1 'polypeptide(L)'
;MRKLRLIAYFVLLAAPAWAEVSEVRFPIGAGGVGFLPLLVMQKYGLIEQYAKQAGINVHVRWINIGGPSVMNDALLSGSADFMAAGPPSFLTLWDRTVTSVRVKSVAAMVSMPMYLNTRADRVKKFDDIGDRDRIAVTAIKVSIPSIAMQMYARQKFGPSDVYHYDKNTVTMTHPDGVIALLSGSGAVDAHFTSPPFHQRERKDPRVRTIFTTDDVMGGSSTFSMVSTTTKFHDQNPKVFDAVLKALEEANRRIVADKKTAAEILLASNGGEKGFSVSEIVDVLNDSHVKFTTTPEKVMKYATFMHSIGSIKNQPASWKDFFFPEIQGAPGS
;
A
#
# COMPACT_ATOMS: atom_id res chain seq x y z
N MET A 1 -36.60 44.77 -53.55
CA MET A 1 -35.54 43.82 -53.19
C MET A 1 -35.42 43.75 -51.66
N ARG A 2 -36.03 42.76 -51.03
CA ARG A 2 -36.00 42.52 -49.57
C ARG A 2 -34.81 41.61 -49.24
N LYS A 3 -33.84 42.14 -48.49
CA LYS A 3 -32.68 41.35 -48.00
C LYS A 3 -33.13 40.54 -46.79
N LEU A 4 -33.25 39.20 -46.93
CA LEU A 4 -33.40 38.24 -45.82
C LEU A 4 -32.07 38.19 -45.05
N ARG A 5 -32.09 38.57 -43.77
CA ARG A 5 -31.00 38.33 -42.84
C ARG A 5 -31.21 36.97 -42.18
N LEU A 6 -30.39 35.98 -42.53
CA LEU A 6 -30.31 34.70 -41.81
C LEU A 6 -29.60 34.96 -40.45
N ILE A 7 -30.33 34.80 -39.36
CA ILE A 7 -29.77 34.75 -38.01
C ILE A 7 -29.43 33.30 -37.72
N ALA A 8 -28.15 32.96 -37.70
CA ALA A 8 -27.66 31.65 -37.27
C ALA A 8 -27.73 31.58 -35.76
N TYR A 9 -28.61 30.79 -35.20
CA TYR A 9 -28.64 30.42 -33.79
C TYR A 9 -27.54 29.37 -33.54
N PHE A 10 -26.44 29.80 -32.85
CA PHE A 10 -25.48 28.87 -32.26
C PHE A 10 -26.08 28.29 -30.97
N VAL A 11 -26.61 27.07 -31.07
CA VAL A 11 -27.00 26.30 -29.91
C VAL A 11 -25.70 25.75 -29.28
N LEU A 12 -25.20 26.40 -28.22
CA LEU A 12 -24.20 25.85 -27.36
C LEU A 12 -24.82 24.61 -26.65
N LEU A 13 -24.50 23.43 -27.13
CA LEU A 13 -24.71 22.18 -26.39
C LEU A 13 -23.81 22.19 -25.15
N ALA A 14 -24.33 22.68 -24.02
CA ALA A 14 -23.69 22.47 -22.72
C ALA A 14 -23.70 20.94 -22.46
N ALA A 15 -22.55 20.31 -22.56
CA ALA A 15 -22.39 18.94 -22.05
C ALA A 15 -22.81 18.92 -20.58
N PRO A 16 -23.58 17.92 -20.12
CA PRO A 16 -23.95 17.81 -18.73
C PRO A 16 -22.68 17.70 -17.91
N ALA A 17 -22.36 18.73 -17.16
CA ALA A 17 -21.32 18.66 -16.14
C ALA A 17 -21.85 17.72 -15.04
N TRP A 18 -21.44 16.47 -15.06
CA TRP A 18 -21.74 15.53 -13.99
C TRP A 18 -21.15 16.09 -12.71
N ALA A 19 -21.98 16.29 -11.69
CA ALA A 19 -21.50 16.73 -10.39
C ALA A 19 -20.63 15.60 -9.81
N GLU A 20 -19.41 15.92 -9.41
CA GLU A 20 -18.53 14.98 -8.71
C GLU A 20 -19.16 14.57 -7.38
N VAL A 21 -18.71 13.43 -6.83
CA VAL A 21 -19.21 12.91 -5.55
C VAL A 21 -19.00 13.92 -4.42
N SER A 22 -19.97 14.01 -3.52
CA SER A 22 -19.88 14.84 -2.31
C SER A 22 -19.34 14.06 -1.09
N GLU A 23 -19.28 12.74 -1.15
CA GLU A 23 -18.70 11.88 -0.14
C GLU A 23 -17.68 10.92 -0.79
N VAL A 24 -16.53 10.75 -0.12
CA VAL A 24 -15.49 9.79 -0.51
C VAL A 24 -15.25 8.83 0.65
N ARG A 25 -15.30 7.53 0.37
CA ARG A 25 -15.02 6.47 1.33
C ARG A 25 -13.56 6.04 1.17
N PHE A 26 -12.72 6.41 2.13
CA PHE A 26 -11.28 6.21 2.06
C PHE A 26 -10.80 5.29 3.18
N PRO A 27 -10.00 4.23 2.91
CA PRO A 27 -9.48 3.35 3.94
C PRO A 27 -8.32 4.01 4.71
N ILE A 28 -8.26 3.79 6.03
CA ILE A 28 -7.14 4.26 6.87
C ILE A 28 -5.88 3.43 6.65
N GLY A 29 -6.01 2.20 6.17
CA GLY A 29 -4.89 1.27 6.01
C GLY A 29 -4.72 0.32 7.19
N ALA A 30 -3.69 -0.54 7.11
CA ALA A 30 -3.45 -1.62 8.08
C ALA A 30 -2.57 -1.20 9.30
N GLY A 31 -2.33 0.09 9.47
CA GLY A 31 -1.48 0.62 10.54
C GLY A 31 0.02 0.65 10.21
N GLY A 32 0.82 1.14 11.15
CA GLY A 32 2.27 1.27 11.01
C GLY A 32 2.70 2.46 10.15
N VAL A 33 4.02 2.62 10.03
CA VAL A 33 4.64 3.72 9.28
C VAL A 33 4.24 3.74 7.81
N GLY A 34 3.98 2.58 7.23
CA GLY A 34 3.61 2.46 5.83
C GLY A 34 2.26 3.07 5.45
N PHE A 35 1.41 3.39 6.42
CA PHE A 35 0.11 4.03 6.23
C PHE A 35 0.01 5.40 6.91
N LEU A 36 1.10 5.90 7.49
CA LEU A 36 1.17 7.21 8.14
C LEU A 36 0.71 8.36 7.23
N PRO A 37 0.98 8.38 5.91
CA PRO A 37 0.46 9.44 5.04
C PRO A 37 -1.07 9.58 5.10
N LEU A 38 -1.82 8.47 5.19
CA LEU A 38 -3.28 8.50 5.30
C LEU A 38 -3.75 9.10 6.62
N LEU A 39 -3.05 8.80 7.72
CA LEU A 39 -3.34 9.38 9.04
C LEU A 39 -3.08 10.89 9.05
N VAL A 40 -2.05 11.34 8.37
CA VAL A 40 -1.75 12.77 8.20
C VAL A 40 -2.80 13.45 7.33
N MET A 41 -3.21 12.81 6.22
CA MET A 41 -4.31 13.31 5.38
C MET A 41 -5.59 13.45 6.18
N GLN A 42 -5.94 12.46 7.00
CA GLN A 42 -7.10 12.46 7.88
C GLN A 42 -7.01 13.57 8.94
N LYS A 43 -5.88 13.63 9.66
CA LYS A 43 -5.64 14.58 10.76
C LYS A 43 -5.84 16.02 10.34
N TYR A 44 -5.42 16.36 9.12
CA TYR A 44 -5.46 17.72 8.60
C TYR A 44 -6.61 17.98 7.62
N GLY A 45 -7.44 16.96 7.29
CA GLY A 45 -8.51 17.11 6.30
C GLY A 45 -7.97 17.54 4.93
N LEU A 46 -6.84 16.98 4.49
CA LEU A 46 -6.12 17.48 3.32
C LEU A 46 -6.92 17.29 2.02
N ILE A 47 -7.67 16.19 1.90
CA ILE A 47 -8.50 15.95 0.70
C ILE A 47 -9.58 17.02 0.60
N GLU A 48 -10.30 17.28 1.70
CA GLU A 48 -11.34 18.30 1.77
C GLU A 48 -10.78 19.70 1.47
N GLN A 49 -9.57 19.99 1.97
CA GLN A 49 -8.91 21.28 1.70
C GLN A 49 -8.61 21.48 0.21
N TYR A 50 -8.00 20.48 -0.45
CA TYR A 50 -7.69 20.55 -1.87
C TYR A 50 -8.94 20.50 -2.75
N ALA A 51 -9.95 19.72 -2.38
CA ALA A 51 -11.25 19.71 -3.05
C ALA A 51 -11.92 21.11 -3.01
N LYS A 52 -11.89 21.77 -1.84
CA LYS A 52 -12.41 23.15 -1.69
C LYS A 52 -11.64 24.15 -2.56
N GLN A 53 -10.32 24.02 -2.66
CA GLN A 53 -9.50 24.85 -3.56
C GLN A 53 -9.86 24.61 -5.05
N ALA A 54 -10.26 23.40 -5.42
CA ALA A 54 -10.74 23.04 -6.75
C ALA A 54 -12.22 23.46 -7.00
N GLY A 55 -12.87 24.11 -6.02
CA GLY A 55 -14.23 24.61 -6.12
C GLY A 55 -15.31 23.55 -5.92
N ILE A 56 -14.99 22.44 -5.23
CA ILE A 56 -15.96 21.39 -4.87
C ILE A 56 -15.94 21.15 -3.36
N ASN A 57 -17.09 20.71 -2.81
CA ASN A 57 -17.19 20.31 -1.42
C ASN A 57 -17.27 18.79 -1.34
N VAL A 58 -16.30 18.20 -0.64
CA VAL A 58 -16.21 16.76 -0.44
C VAL A 58 -16.11 16.49 1.06
N HIS A 59 -16.79 15.47 1.54
CA HIS A 59 -16.63 14.90 2.87
C HIS A 59 -15.92 13.55 2.76
N VAL A 60 -14.85 13.34 3.51
CA VAL A 60 -14.13 12.06 3.51
C VAL A 60 -14.58 11.21 4.69
N ARG A 61 -15.22 10.09 4.39
CA ARG A 61 -15.55 9.07 5.37
C ARG A 61 -14.41 8.07 5.46
N TRP A 62 -13.60 8.21 6.48
CA TRP A 62 -12.51 7.28 6.76
C TRP A 62 -13.06 5.98 7.32
N ILE A 63 -12.66 4.86 6.70
CA ILE A 63 -13.12 3.51 7.07
C ILE A 63 -11.96 2.64 7.49
N ASN A 64 -12.15 1.91 8.59
CA ASN A 64 -11.16 0.95 9.08
C ASN A 64 -11.42 -0.38 8.37
N ILE A 65 -10.52 -0.72 7.45
CA ILE A 65 -10.57 -1.98 6.70
C ILE A 65 -9.28 -2.74 7.00
N GLY A 66 -9.42 -4.00 7.38
CA GLY A 66 -8.30 -4.90 7.65
C GLY A 66 -7.42 -5.15 6.42
N GLY A 67 -6.60 -6.17 6.45
CA GLY A 67 -5.53 -6.46 5.50
C GLY A 67 -5.83 -6.39 3.99
N PRO A 68 -4.81 -6.66 3.17
CA PRO A 68 -4.82 -6.40 1.72
C PRO A 68 -5.99 -7.02 0.93
N SER A 69 -6.39 -8.24 1.28
CA SER A 69 -7.50 -8.93 0.59
C SER A 69 -8.83 -8.23 0.81
N VAL A 70 -9.12 -7.82 2.05
CA VAL A 70 -10.38 -7.13 2.41
C VAL A 70 -10.45 -5.76 1.74
N MET A 71 -9.31 -5.09 1.55
CA MET A 71 -9.25 -3.82 0.80
C MET A 71 -9.61 -3.99 -0.67
N ASN A 72 -9.15 -5.07 -1.31
CA ASN A 72 -9.53 -5.39 -2.69
C ASN A 72 -11.05 -5.60 -2.81
N ASP A 73 -11.63 -6.37 -1.89
CA ASP A 73 -13.06 -6.66 -1.88
C ASP A 73 -13.89 -5.38 -1.63
N ALA A 74 -13.43 -4.50 -0.74
CA ALA A 74 -14.10 -3.24 -0.46
C ALA A 74 -14.15 -2.31 -1.67
N LEU A 75 -13.06 -2.21 -2.45
CA LEU A 75 -13.05 -1.42 -3.68
C LEU A 75 -13.96 -2.04 -4.76
N LEU A 76 -13.91 -3.36 -4.96
CA LEU A 76 -14.73 -4.04 -5.97
C LEU A 76 -16.23 -4.02 -5.65
N SER A 77 -16.61 -4.13 -4.39
CA SER A 77 -18.01 -4.04 -3.96
C SER A 77 -18.55 -2.61 -3.94
N GLY A 78 -17.68 -1.61 -4.12
CA GLY A 78 -18.02 -0.21 -3.95
C GLY A 78 -18.27 0.20 -2.49
N SER A 79 -17.81 -0.56 -1.52
CA SER A 79 -17.84 -0.17 -0.10
C SER A 79 -16.76 0.86 0.23
N ALA A 80 -15.71 0.93 -0.59
CA ALA A 80 -14.69 1.97 -0.59
C ALA A 80 -14.51 2.53 -2.01
N ASP A 81 -14.13 3.80 -2.12
CA ASP A 81 -13.83 4.44 -3.40
C ASP A 81 -12.34 4.36 -3.73
N PHE A 82 -11.51 4.16 -2.72
CA PHE A 82 -10.08 3.93 -2.83
C PHE A 82 -9.67 2.68 -2.07
N MET A 83 -8.51 2.14 -2.40
CA MET A 83 -7.81 1.13 -1.62
C MET A 83 -6.39 1.59 -1.31
N ALA A 84 -5.83 1.07 -0.22
CA ALA A 84 -4.45 1.30 0.17
C ALA A 84 -3.79 -0.03 0.55
N ALA A 85 -2.89 -0.52 -0.30
CA ALA A 85 -2.22 -1.81 -0.10
C ALA A 85 -0.85 -1.84 -0.78
N GLY A 86 -0.10 -2.90 -0.55
CA GLY A 86 1.18 -3.15 -1.24
C GLY A 86 1.01 -3.62 -2.68
N PRO A 87 2.09 -3.53 -3.49
CA PRO A 87 2.07 -3.90 -4.90
C PRO A 87 1.49 -5.27 -5.22
N PRO A 88 1.80 -6.37 -4.52
CA PRO A 88 1.25 -7.68 -4.88
C PRO A 88 -0.28 -7.76 -4.81
N SER A 89 -0.88 -7.16 -3.77
CA SER A 89 -2.33 -7.10 -3.64
C SER A 89 -2.96 -6.27 -4.75
N PHE A 90 -2.38 -5.10 -5.02
CA PHE A 90 -2.80 -4.24 -6.11
C PHE A 90 -2.68 -4.95 -7.48
N LEU A 91 -1.55 -5.59 -7.78
CA LEU A 91 -1.32 -6.28 -9.05
C LEU A 91 -2.31 -7.42 -9.29
N THR A 92 -2.68 -8.14 -8.23
CA THR A 92 -3.74 -9.15 -8.29
C THR A 92 -5.09 -8.53 -8.66
N LEU A 93 -5.40 -7.36 -8.11
CA LEU A 93 -6.63 -6.63 -8.42
C LEU A 93 -6.61 -6.01 -9.82
N TRP A 94 -5.49 -5.40 -10.20
CA TRP A 94 -5.26 -4.88 -11.54
C TRP A 94 -5.51 -5.96 -12.59
N ASP A 95 -4.86 -7.12 -12.45
CA ASP A 95 -4.99 -8.25 -13.39
C ASP A 95 -6.44 -8.71 -13.55
N ARG A 96 -7.18 -8.82 -12.45
CA ARG A 96 -8.60 -9.23 -12.46
C ARG A 96 -9.53 -8.21 -13.09
N THR A 97 -9.13 -6.95 -13.15
CA THR A 97 -10.00 -5.84 -13.55
C THR A 97 -9.66 -5.21 -14.89
N VAL A 98 -8.64 -5.69 -15.60
CA VAL A 98 -8.17 -5.14 -16.89
C VAL A 98 -9.29 -4.99 -17.91
N THR A 99 -10.22 -5.94 -17.97
CA THR A 99 -11.35 -5.95 -18.93
C THR A 99 -12.66 -5.42 -18.34
N SER A 100 -12.65 -4.93 -17.11
CA SER A 100 -13.87 -4.46 -16.42
C SER A 100 -13.68 -3.05 -15.85
N VAL A 101 -13.58 -2.91 -14.53
CA VAL A 101 -13.48 -1.61 -13.85
C VAL A 101 -12.10 -0.95 -13.92
N ARG A 102 -11.10 -1.65 -14.40
CA ARG A 102 -9.73 -1.17 -14.63
C ARG A 102 -9.17 -0.39 -13.44
N VAL A 103 -8.83 -1.12 -12.37
CA VAL A 103 -8.20 -0.50 -11.22
C VAL A 103 -6.79 -0.06 -11.58
N LYS A 104 -6.46 1.20 -11.26
CA LYS A 104 -5.11 1.77 -11.39
C LYS A 104 -4.70 2.46 -10.10
N SER A 105 -3.41 2.65 -9.94
CA SER A 105 -2.87 3.36 -8.79
C SER A 105 -2.82 4.88 -9.04
N VAL A 106 -3.19 5.63 -8.00
CA VAL A 106 -3.02 7.07 -7.92
C VAL A 106 -1.53 7.40 -7.78
N ALA A 107 -0.88 6.80 -6.79
CA ALA A 107 0.55 6.98 -6.52
C ALA A 107 1.04 5.94 -5.50
N ALA A 108 2.36 5.78 -5.38
CA ALA A 108 2.96 5.18 -4.20
C ALA A 108 2.76 6.10 -2.98
N MET A 109 2.91 5.56 -1.77
CA MET A 109 2.86 6.34 -0.52
C MET A 109 4.20 6.28 0.21
N VAL A 110 4.70 5.06 0.37
CA VAL A 110 5.93 4.77 1.13
C VAL A 110 6.69 3.65 0.45
N SER A 111 8.01 3.80 0.39
CA SER A 111 8.94 2.70 0.08
C SER A 111 9.73 2.37 1.31
N MET A 112 9.76 1.10 1.70
CA MET A 112 10.53 0.59 2.84
C MET A 112 10.65 -0.93 2.80
N PRO A 113 11.67 -1.52 3.44
CA PRO A 113 11.79 -2.96 3.58
C PRO A 113 10.77 -3.54 4.57
N MET A 114 10.51 -4.83 4.41
CA MET A 114 9.89 -5.67 5.44
C MET A 114 10.90 -6.69 5.94
N TYR A 115 10.68 -7.19 7.16
CA TYR A 115 11.66 -7.98 7.90
C TYR A 115 11.03 -9.27 8.41
N LEU A 116 11.65 -10.39 8.12
CA LEU A 116 11.30 -11.68 8.74
C LEU A 116 12.07 -11.85 10.03
N ASN A 117 11.38 -11.72 11.15
CA ASN A 117 11.92 -11.90 12.48
C ASN A 117 11.55 -13.26 13.04
N THR A 118 12.47 -13.87 13.77
CA THR A 118 12.22 -15.11 14.51
C THR A 118 12.74 -15.03 15.95
N ARG A 119 12.07 -15.76 16.84
CA ARG A 119 12.49 -15.99 18.23
C ARG A 119 12.98 -17.42 18.43
N ALA A 120 12.80 -18.30 17.45
CA ALA A 120 13.21 -19.69 17.52
C ALA A 120 14.75 -19.80 17.49
N ASP A 121 15.36 -20.32 18.56
CA ASP A 121 16.83 -20.40 18.70
C ASP A 121 17.50 -21.23 17.62
N ARG A 122 16.83 -22.25 17.10
CA ARG A 122 17.32 -23.11 16.02
C ARG A 122 17.35 -22.42 14.65
N VAL A 123 16.57 -21.36 14.45
CA VAL A 123 16.46 -20.66 13.17
C VAL A 123 17.42 -19.49 13.15
N LYS A 124 18.52 -19.60 12.42
CA LYS A 124 19.58 -18.56 12.31
C LYS A 124 19.52 -17.80 10.99
N LYS A 125 18.98 -18.41 9.96
CA LYS A 125 18.77 -17.86 8.61
C LYS A 125 17.45 -18.38 8.04
N PHE A 126 16.98 -17.81 6.94
CA PHE A 126 15.69 -18.19 6.36
C PHE A 126 15.65 -19.67 5.94
N ASP A 127 16.75 -20.23 5.47
CA ASP A 127 16.84 -21.66 5.10
C ASP A 127 16.60 -22.63 6.27
N ASP A 128 16.69 -22.17 7.52
CA ASP A 128 16.50 -23.01 8.68
C ASP A 128 15.00 -23.19 9.03
N ILE A 129 14.09 -22.47 8.32
CA ILE A 129 12.64 -22.65 8.43
C ILE A 129 12.27 -24.03 7.91
N GLY A 130 11.72 -24.84 8.78
CA GLY A 130 11.30 -26.21 8.46
C GLY A 130 9.79 -26.34 8.28
N ASP A 131 9.36 -27.52 7.88
CA ASP A 131 7.96 -27.81 7.53
C ASP A 131 6.93 -27.55 8.64
N ARG A 132 7.34 -27.57 9.90
CA ARG A 132 6.46 -27.37 11.06
C ARG A 132 6.39 -25.91 11.51
N ASP A 133 7.27 -25.07 10.99
CA ASP A 133 7.33 -23.66 11.40
C ASP A 133 6.19 -22.86 10.83
N ARG A 134 5.73 -21.89 11.60
CA ARG A 134 4.66 -20.99 11.23
C ARG A 134 5.18 -19.56 11.09
N ILE A 135 4.92 -18.96 9.95
CA ILE A 135 5.30 -17.58 9.63
C ILE A 135 4.04 -16.73 9.56
N ALA A 136 3.89 -15.78 10.48
CA ALA A 136 2.82 -14.81 10.40
C ALA A 136 3.05 -13.84 9.23
N VAL A 137 2.03 -13.67 8.38
CA VAL A 137 2.00 -12.75 7.24
C VAL A 137 0.65 -12.03 7.21
N THR A 138 0.56 -10.85 6.59
CA THR A 138 -0.68 -10.07 6.56
C THR A 138 -1.75 -10.62 5.62
N ALA A 139 -1.36 -11.36 4.59
CA ALA A 139 -2.26 -12.13 3.72
C ALA A 139 -1.45 -13.20 2.97
N ILE A 140 -2.00 -14.40 2.89
CA ILE A 140 -1.39 -15.53 2.17
C ILE A 140 -1.48 -15.26 0.66
N LYS A 141 -0.38 -15.52 -0.07
CA LYS A 141 -0.25 -15.44 -1.55
C LYS A 141 -0.35 -14.05 -2.20
N VAL A 142 -0.89 -13.03 -1.51
CA VAL A 142 -1.12 -11.70 -2.10
C VAL A 142 -0.46 -10.57 -1.32
N SER A 143 0.27 -10.86 -0.25
CA SER A 143 1.03 -9.86 0.51
C SER A 143 2.48 -9.77 0.03
N ILE A 144 3.15 -8.64 0.32
CA ILE A 144 4.58 -8.47 0.07
C ILE A 144 5.39 -9.61 0.70
N PRO A 145 5.18 -9.99 1.99
CA PRO A 145 5.83 -11.14 2.59
C PRO A 145 5.73 -12.42 1.77
N SER A 146 4.51 -12.78 1.36
CA SER A 146 4.29 -14.02 0.61
C SER A 146 5.05 -14.02 -0.72
N ILE A 147 4.98 -12.92 -1.48
CA ILE A 147 5.68 -12.82 -2.76
C ILE A 147 7.20 -12.78 -2.58
N ALA A 148 7.70 -12.08 -1.53
CA ALA A 148 9.14 -12.07 -1.25
C ALA A 148 9.69 -13.46 -0.90
N MET A 149 8.95 -14.25 -0.12
CA MET A 149 9.30 -15.64 0.19
C MET A 149 9.28 -16.53 -1.07
N GLN A 150 8.30 -16.35 -1.95
CA GLN A 150 8.24 -17.05 -3.24
C GLN A 150 9.39 -16.66 -4.17
N MET A 151 9.78 -15.36 -4.20
CA MET A 151 10.98 -14.92 -4.93
C MET A 151 12.24 -15.59 -4.40
N TYR A 152 12.39 -15.66 -3.08
CA TYR A 152 13.52 -16.34 -2.45
C TYR A 152 13.51 -17.84 -2.74
N ALA A 153 12.36 -18.50 -2.59
CA ALA A 153 12.22 -19.93 -2.87
C ALA A 153 12.61 -20.26 -4.33
N ARG A 154 12.16 -19.45 -5.30
CA ARG A 154 12.54 -19.59 -6.70
C ARG A 154 14.06 -19.48 -6.94
N GLN A 155 14.72 -18.52 -6.27
CA GLN A 155 16.17 -18.35 -6.37
C GLN A 155 16.92 -19.54 -5.76
N LYS A 156 16.41 -20.10 -4.67
CA LYS A 156 17.06 -21.13 -3.88
C LYS A 156 16.79 -22.53 -4.39
N PHE A 157 15.53 -22.84 -4.72
CA PHE A 157 15.06 -24.21 -5.05
C PHE A 157 14.66 -24.36 -6.52
N GLY A 158 14.65 -23.26 -7.27
CA GLY A 158 14.24 -23.26 -8.67
C GLY A 158 12.74 -23.05 -8.90
N PRO A 159 12.32 -22.96 -10.17
CA PRO A 159 10.95 -22.62 -10.54
C PRO A 159 9.90 -23.67 -10.15
N SER A 160 10.28 -24.94 -10.01
CA SER A 160 9.37 -26.02 -9.63
C SER A 160 8.93 -25.97 -8.15
N ASP A 161 9.69 -25.29 -7.28
CA ASP A 161 9.41 -25.22 -5.84
C ASP A 161 9.25 -23.76 -5.34
N VAL A 162 8.68 -22.92 -6.17
CA VAL A 162 8.44 -21.49 -5.88
C VAL A 162 7.54 -21.28 -4.66
N TYR A 163 6.66 -22.22 -4.36
CA TYR A 163 5.72 -22.20 -3.24
C TYR A 163 6.22 -22.89 -1.98
N HIS A 164 7.53 -23.15 -1.89
CA HIS A 164 8.17 -23.91 -0.81
C HIS A 164 7.70 -23.52 0.58
N TYR A 165 7.64 -22.20 0.87
CA TYR A 165 7.28 -21.66 2.17
C TYR A 165 5.78 -21.34 2.33
N ASP A 166 4.94 -21.51 1.31
CA ASP A 166 3.51 -21.15 1.38
C ASP A 166 2.78 -21.94 2.49
N LYS A 167 3.14 -23.21 2.66
CA LYS A 167 2.60 -24.11 3.71
C LYS A 167 2.89 -23.64 5.14
N ASN A 168 3.94 -22.84 5.31
CA ASN A 168 4.35 -22.30 6.61
C ASN A 168 3.56 -21.03 6.99
N THR A 169 2.82 -20.42 6.06
CA THR A 169 2.20 -19.11 6.27
C THR A 169 0.90 -19.20 7.05
N VAL A 170 0.71 -18.27 7.99
CA VAL A 170 -0.56 -18.02 8.70
C VAL A 170 -0.90 -16.55 8.63
N THR A 171 -2.19 -16.23 8.41
CA THR A 171 -2.63 -14.83 8.32
C THR A 171 -2.80 -14.22 9.71
N MET A 172 -2.11 -13.11 9.95
CA MET A 172 -2.25 -12.29 11.17
C MET A 172 -2.09 -10.81 10.81
N THR A 173 -2.74 -9.94 11.59
CA THR A 173 -2.38 -8.51 11.58
C THR A 173 -0.99 -8.31 12.18
N HIS A 174 -0.31 -7.21 11.88
CA HIS A 174 1.00 -6.95 12.49
C HIS A 174 0.95 -6.87 14.02
N PRO A 175 -0.02 -6.18 14.67
CA PRO A 175 -0.15 -6.21 16.12
C PRO A 175 -0.31 -7.63 16.70
N ASP A 176 -1.14 -8.46 16.08
CA ASP A 176 -1.35 -9.85 16.53
C ASP A 176 -0.10 -10.70 16.32
N GLY A 177 0.59 -10.52 15.18
CA GLY A 177 1.87 -11.17 14.88
C GLY A 177 2.97 -10.84 15.90
N VAL A 178 3.08 -9.57 16.32
CA VAL A 178 3.98 -9.14 17.39
C VAL A 178 3.66 -9.86 18.70
N ILE A 179 2.39 -9.89 19.09
CA ILE A 179 1.96 -10.59 20.33
C ILE A 179 2.26 -12.08 20.23
N ALA A 180 1.92 -12.71 19.11
CA ALA A 180 2.14 -14.13 18.90
C ALA A 180 3.63 -14.51 18.97
N LEU A 181 4.50 -13.72 18.32
CA LEU A 181 5.95 -13.94 18.32
C LEU A 181 6.56 -13.74 19.71
N LEU A 182 6.23 -12.61 20.37
CA LEU A 182 6.85 -12.25 21.65
C LEU A 182 6.35 -13.08 22.83
N SER A 183 5.11 -13.57 22.78
CA SER A 183 4.57 -14.45 23.83
C SER A 183 5.35 -15.76 23.97
N GLY A 184 5.94 -16.25 22.86
CA GLY A 184 6.61 -17.55 22.82
C GLY A 184 5.69 -18.73 23.05
N SER A 185 4.39 -18.56 22.79
CA SER A 185 3.36 -19.60 22.94
C SER A 185 3.48 -20.73 21.91
N GLY A 186 4.33 -20.56 20.87
CA GLY A 186 4.43 -21.48 19.74
C GLY A 186 3.32 -21.28 18.70
N ALA A 187 2.52 -20.23 18.82
CA ALA A 187 1.51 -19.90 17.80
C ALA A 187 2.17 -19.57 16.45
N VAL A 188 3.32 -18.89 16.49
CA VAL A 188 4.19 -18.65 15.34
C VAL A 188 5.66 -18.76 15.75
N ASP A 189 6.51 -19.18 14.83
CA ASP A 189 7.97 -19.24 14.97
C ASP A 189 8.67 -17.99 14.40
N ALA A 190 8.02 -17.35 13.44
CA ALA A 190 8.50 -16.14 12.80
C ALA A 190 7.34 -15.21 12.41
N HIS A 191 7.65 -13.92 12.27
CA HIS A 191 6.71 -12.91 11.80
C HIS A 191 7.38 -12.06 10.72
N PHE A 192 6.75 -11.97 9.56
CA PHE A 192 7.20 -11.13 8.49
C PHE A 192 6.52 -9.76 8.62
N THR A 193 7.22 -8.80 9.13
CA THR A 193 6.69 -7.55 9.66
C THR A 193 7.30 -6.31 9.00
N SER A 194 6.76 -5.15 9.34
CA SER A 194 7.21 -3.83 8.86
C SER A 194 7.51 -2.89 10.02
N PRO A 195 8.21 -1.76 9.81
CA PRO A 195 8.31 -0.70 10.80
C PRO A 195 6.94 -0.13 11.23
N PRO A 196 6.71 0.15 12.52
CA PRO A 196 7.65 0.06 13.64
C PRO A 196 7.59 -1.30 14.36
N PHE A 197 6.75 -2.23 13.94
CA PHE A 197 6.58 -3.55 14.57
C PHE A 197 7.90 -4.34 14.60
N HIS A 198 8.70 -4.26 13.53
CA HIS A 198 10.04 -4.82 13.48
C HIS A 198 10.89 -4.34 14.66
N GLN A 199 10.95 -3.03 14.90
CA GLN A 199 11.74 -2.45 15.99
C GLN A 199 11.20 -2.89 17.35
N ARG A 200 9.89 -3.02 17.52
CA ARG A 200 9.28 -3.55 18.74
C ARG A 200 9.71 -4.99 19.04
N GLU A 201 9.67 -5.84 18.03
CA GLU A 201 10.11 -7.23 18.18
C GLU A 201 11.60 -7.32 18.52
N ARG A 202 12.42 -6.46 17.89
CA ARG A 202 13.86 -6.39 18.13
C ARG A 202 14.27 -5.87 19.52
N LYS A 203 13.33 -5.33 20.31
CA LYS A 203 13.58 -5.02 21.73
C LYS A 203 13.79 -6.29 22.57
N ASP A 204 13.21 -7.43 22.17
CA ASP A 204 13.51 -8.72 22.80
C ASP A 204 14.84 -9.26 22.23
N PRO A 205 15.90 -9.43 23.08
CA PRO A 205 17.21 -9.86 22.60
C PRO A 205 17.24 -11.26 21.99
N ARG A 206 16.20 -12.06 22.20
CA ARG A 206 16.02 -13.38 21.60
C ARG A 206 15.53 -13.30 20.15
N VAL A 207 14.94 -12.16 19.76
CA VAL A 207 14.45 -11.98 18.40
C VAL A 207 15.59 -11.54 17.47
N ARG A 208 15.67 -12.19 16.32
CA ARG A 208 16.63 -11.83 15.25
C ARG A 208 15.92 -11.73 13.91
N THR A 209 16.42 -10.86 13.04
CA THR A 209 16.03 -10.79 11.64
C THR A 209 16.82 -11.82 10.85
N ILE A 210 16.12 -12.62 10.05
CA ILE A 210 16.71 -13.72 9.25
C ILE A 210 16.55 -13.53 7.75
N PHE A 211 15.73 -12.57 7.31
CA PHE A 211 15.49 -12.24 5.91
C PHE A 211 14.81 -10.87 5.80
N THR A 212 15.02 -10.18 4.69
CA THR A 212 14.37 -8.90 4.36
C THR A 212 13.85 -8.92 2.93
N THR A 213 12.89 -8.05 2.62
CA THR A 213 12.46 -7.87 1.22
C THR A 213 13.60 -7.37 0.34
N ASP A 214 14.55 -6.61 0.88
CA ASP A 214 15.68 -6.08 0.12
C ASP A 214 16.59 -7.19 -0.42
N ASP A 215 16.67 -8.35 0.25
CA ASP A 215 17.46 -9.50 -0.19
C ASP A 215 17.01 -10.04 -1.57
N VAL A 216 15.72 -9.92 -1.88
CA VAL A 216 15.17 -10.37 -3.18
C VAL A 216 14.85 -9.21 -4.10
N MET A 217 14.56 -8.02 -3.56
CA MET A 217 14.26 -6.85 -4.37
C MET A 217 15.52 -6.11 -4.84
N GLY A 218 16.66 -6.31 -4.18
CA GLY A 218 17.89 -5.58 -4.44
C GLY A 218 17.81 -4.13 -3.95
N GLY A 219 17.26 -3.92 -2.75
CA GLY A 219 17.08 -2.65 -2.07
C GLY A 219 15.62 -2.20 -2.02
N SER A 220 15.39 -1.00 -1.45
CA SER A 220 14.07 -0.45 -1.16
C SER A 220 13.08 -0.57 -2.33
N SER A 221 11.84 -0.87 -2.01
CA SER A 221 10.73 -1.01 -2.96
C SER A 221 9.45 -0.42 -2.38
N THR A 222 8.49 -0.11 -3.23
CA THR A 222 7.18 0.37 -2.79
C THR A 222 6.55 -0.61 -1.82
N PHE A 223 6.24 -0.11 -0.61
CA PHE A 223 5.53 -0.85 0.42
C PHE A 223 4.02 -0.67 0.31
N SER A 224 3.57 0.56 0.09
CA SER A 224 2.14 0.90 0.02
C SER A 224 1.86 1.91 -1.08
N MET A 225 0.66 1.82 -1.63
CA MET A 225 0.18 2.68 -2.71
C MET A 225 -1.34 2.85 -2.59
N VAL A 226 -1.85 3.97 -3.09
CA VAL A 226 -3.29 4.27 -3.19
C VAL A 226 -3.77 3.95 -4.59
N SER A 227 -4.93 3.31 -4.71
CA SER A 227 -5.51 2.93 -6.00
C SER A 227 -7.02 3.15 -6.01
N THR A 228 -7.57 3.34 -7.21
CA THR A 228 -9.02 3.48 -7.46
C THR A 228 -9.39 2.90 -8.82
N THR A 229 -10.67 2.89 -9.16
CA THR A 229 -11.16 2.47 -10.48
C THR A 229 -11.02 3.58 -11.52
N THR A 230 -10.81 3.22 -12.78
CA THR A 230 -10.82 4.20 -13.90
C THR A 230 -12.15 4.96 -13.96
N LYS A 231 -13.27 4.28 -13.65
CA LYS A 231 -14.58 4.93 -13.58
C LYS A 231 -14.60 6.06 -12.53
N PHE A 232 -14.06 5.81 -11.33
CA PHE A 232 -14.03 6.85 -10.29
C PHE A 232 -13.17 8.04 -10.73
N HIS A 233 -11.98 7.78 -11.25
CA HIS A 233 -11.06 8.79 -11.79
C HIS A 233 -11.74 9.67 -12.85
N ASP A 234 -12.36 9.05 -13.87
CA ASP A 234 -12.94 9.77 -15.01
C ASP A 234 -14.18 10.58 -14.62
N GLN A 235 -14.96 10.10 -13.62
CA GLN A 235 -16.15 10.77 -13.14
C GLN A 235 -15.88 11.83 -12.07
N ASN A 236 -14.73 11.77 -11.40
CA ASN A 236 -14.39 12.63 -10.27
C ASN A 236 -12.96 13.20 -10.37
N PRO A 237 -12.61 13.88 -11.48
CA PRO A 237 -11.22 14.31 -11.73
C PRO A 237 -10.71 15.31 -10.69
N LYS A 238 -11.56 16.19 -10.15
CA LYS A 238 -11.15 17.14 -9.11
C LYS A 238 -10.94 16.47 -7.75
N VAL A 239 -11.78 15.49 -7.41
CA VAL A 239 -11.59 14.66 -6.20
C VAL A 239 -10.31 13.86 -6.33
N PHE A 240 -10.05 13.26 -7.50
CA PHE A 240 -8.83 12.51 -7.76
C PHE A 240 -7.58 13.38 -7.59
N ASP A 241 -7.56 14.55 -8.20
CA ASP A 241 -6.48 15.53 -8.06
C ASP A 241 -6.28 15.98 -6.61
N ALA A 242 -7.38 16.20 -5.87
CA ALA A 242 -7.33 16.53 -4.45
C ALA A 242 -6.70 15.39 -3.62
N VAL A 243 -7.00 14.13 -3.93
CA VAL A 243 -6.38 12.97 -3.26
C VAL A 243 -4.88 12.89 -3.54
N LEU A 244 -4.45 13.07 -4.80
CA LEU A 244 -3.03 13.06 -5.16
C LEU A 244 -2.27 14.19 -4.45
N LYS A 245 -2.77 15.41 -4.50
CA LYS A 245 -2.17 16.57 -3.81
C LYS A 245 -2.14 16.41 -2.29
N ALA A 246 -3.20 15.84 -1.71
CA ALA A 246 -3.26 15.56 -0.28
C ALA A 246 -2.19 14.56 0.13
N LEU A 247 -1.94 13.53 -0.67
CA LEU A 247 -0.90 12.54 -0.44
C LEU A 247 0.51 13.14 -0.53
N GLU A 248 0.77 13.95 -1.54
CA GLU A 248 2.04 14.67 -1.70
C GLU A 248 2.30 15.63 -0.52
N GLU A 249 1.27 16.35 -0.08
CA GLU A 249 1.36 17.25 1.07
C GLU A 249 1.59 16.46 2.37
N ALA A 250 0.90 15.34 2.55
CA ALA A 250 1.11 14.48 3.73
C ALA A 250 2.56 13.99 3.80
N ASN A 251 3.12 13.53 2.68
CA ASN A 251 4.52 13.10 2.60
C ASN A 251 5.49 14.25 2.94
N ARG A 252 5.25 15.45 2.39
CA ARG A 252 6.07 16.65 2.73
C ARG A 252 6.02 16.98 4.21
N ARG A 253 4.83 16.95 4.84
CA ARG A 253 4.67 17.22 6.28
C ARG A 253 5.40 16.21 7.15
N ILE A 254 5.30 14.91 6.81
CA ILE A 254 6.00 13.85 7.54
C ILE A 254 7.52 14.07 7.51
N VAL A 255 8.07 14.41 6.34
CA VAL A 255 9.51 14.65 6.18
C VAL A 255 9.95 15.93 6.91
N ALA A 256 9.12 16.99 6.87
CA ALA A 256 9.43 18.27 7.47
C ALA A 256 9.34 18.26 9.02
N ASP A 257 8.39 17.51 9.58
CA ASP A 257 8.18 17.43 11.04
C ASP A 257 7.90 15.98 11.47
N LYS A 258 8.96 15.22 11.63
CA LYS A 258 8.90 13.81 12.04
C LYS A 258 8.36 13.64 13.47
N LYS A 259 8.51 14.62 14.34
CA LYS A 259 7.98 14.57 15.70
C LYS A 259 6.45 14.61 15.69
N THR A 260 5.85 15.60 15.02
CA THR A 260 4.39 15.67 14.87
C THR A 260 3.85 14.45 14.11
N ALA A 261 4.57 13.96 13.09
CA ALA A 261 4.19 12.74 12.37
C ALA A 261 4.18 11.50 13.29
N ALA A 262 5.16 11.37 14.18
CA ALA A 262 5.22 10.31 15.18
C ALA A 262 4.06 10.41 16.20
N GLU A 263 3.73 11.61 16.67
CA GLU A 263 2.60 11.85 17.56
C GLU A 263 1.26 11.46 16.89
N ILE A 264 1.08 11.77 15.60
CA ILE A 264 -0.11 11.37 14.83
C ILE A 264 -0.20 9.84 14.74
N LEU A 265 0.91 9.15 14.45
CA LEU A 265 0.92 7.69 14.39
C LEU A 265 0.54 7.08 15.73
N LEU A 266 1.11 7.56 16.84
CA LEU A 266 0.85 7.04 18.19
C LEU A 266 -0.57 7.32 18.68
N ALA A 267 -1.19 8.42 18.22
CA ALA A 267 -2.56 8.78 18.56
C ALA A 267 -3.62 8.02 17.75
N SER A 268 -3.22 7.32 16.69
CA SER A 268 -4.16 6.56 15.86
C SER A 268 -4.74 5.35 16.59
N ASN A 269 -5.95 4.90 16.21
CA ASN A 269 -6.61 3.72 16.81
C ASN A 269 -5.86 2.40 16.59
N GLY A 270 -4.94 2.35 15.65
CA GLY A 270 -3.93 1.31 15.48
C GLY A 270 -2.58 1.73 16.04
N GLY A 271 -2.60 2.76 16.88
CA GLY A 271 -1.39 3.38 17.44
C GLY A 271 -0.50 2.35 18.09
N GLU A 272 0.77 2.53 17.87
CA GLU A 272 1.81 1.58 18.24
C GLU A 272 2.01 1.62 19.75
N LYS A 273 1.10 0.99 20.49
CA LYS A 273 1.18 0.90 21.95
C LYS A 273 2.55 0.37 22.36
N GLY A 274 3.21 1.08 23.27
CA GLY A 274 4.52 0.70 23.78
C GLY A 274 5.71 1.30 23.05
N PHE A 275 5.48 2.28 22.14
CA PHE A 275 6.50 3.17 21.61
C PHE A 275 6.42 4.56 22.22
N SER A 276 7.57 5.18 22.42
CA SER A 276 7.70 6.62 22.64
C SER A 276 7.73 7.39 21.32
N VAL A 277 7.46 8.70 21.37
CA VAL A 277 7.61 9.59 20.21
C VAL A 277 9.03 9.52 19.64
N SER A 278 10.06 9.50 20.51
CA SER A 278 11.46 9.41 20.10
C SER A 278 11.73 8.15 19.28
N GLU A 279 11.24 6.99 19.72
CA GLU A 279 11.44 5.73 19.01
C GLU A 279 10.79 5.72 17.64
N ILE A 280 9.61 6.33 17.49
CA ILE A 280 8.99 6.46 16.16
C ILE A 280 9.79 7.45 15.30
N VAL A 281 10.27 8.56 15.86
CA VAL A 281 11.15 9.51 15.13
C VAL A 281 12.41 8.81 14.63
N ASP A 282 13.02 7.91 15.41
CA ASP A 282 14.17 7.12 14.97
C ASP A 282 13.81 6.22 13.77
N VAL A 283 12.63 5.59 13.79
CA VAL A 283 12.13 4.82 12.65
C VAL A 283 11.91 5.72 11.42
N LEU A 284 11.35 6.93 11.59
CA LEU A 284 11.14 7.88 10.50
C LEU A 284 12.46 8.48 9.98
N ASN A 285 13.56 8.37 10.73
CA ASN A 285 14.90 8.78 10.31
C ASN A 285 15.68 7.68 9.59
N ASP A 286 15.18 6.44 9.58
CA ASP A 286 15.82 5.35 8.84
C ASP A 286 15.85 5.68 7.35
N SER A 287 17.04 5.66 6.74
CA SER A 287 17.25 5.97 5.32
C SER A 287 16.54 5.00 4.38
N HIS A 288 16.15 3.82 4.86
CA HIS A 288 15.38 2.84 4.09
C HIS A 288 13.87 3.16 4.09
N VAL A 289 13.40 4.07 4.94
CA VAL A 289 12.01 4.52 4.99
C VAL A 289 11.87 5.81 4.19
N LYS A 290 11.18 5.75 3.05
CA LYS A 290 11.02 6.89 2.15
C LYS A 290 9.54 7.18 1.93
N PHE A 291 9.12 8.38 2.27
CA PHE A 291 7.80 8.91 1.94
C PHE A 291 7.84 9.52 0.54
N THR A 292 7.30 8.80 -0.44
CA THR A 292 7.39 9.18 -1.86
C THR A 292 6.20 8.70 -2.65
N THR A 293 5.72 9.54 -3.58
CA THR A 293 4.68 9.18 -4.55
C THR A 293 5.24 8.43 -5.77
N THR A 294 6.57 8.41 -5.92
CA THR A 294 7.24 7.68 -6.99
C THR A 294 7.21 6.17 -6.73
N PRO A 295 6.68 5.36 -7.64
CA PRO A 295 6.70 3.91 -7.50
C PRO A 295 8.11 3.35 -7.72
N GLU A 296 8.55 2.48 -6.80
CA GLU A 296 9.86 1.82 -6.84
C GLU A 296 9.67 0.30 -7.00
N LYS A 297 10.24 -0.30 -8.04
CA LYS A 297 10.29 -1.75 -8.30
C LYS A 297 8.93 -2.47 -8.37
N VAL A 298 7.85 -1.77 -8.72
CA VAL A 298 6.54 -2.39 -8.91
C VAL A 298 6.57 -3.38 -10.08
N MET A 299 7.32 -3.06 -11.16
CA MET A 299 7.52 -3.98 -12.28
C MET A 299 8.21 -5.28 -11.87
N LYS A 300 9.11 -5.26 -10.89
CA LYS A 300 9.79 -6.47 -10.43
C LYS A 300 8.79 -7.44 -9.80
N TYR A 301 7.84 -6.94 -9.00
CA TYR A 301 6.73 -7.74 -8.50
C TYR A 301 5.86 -8.29 -9.65
N ALA A 302 5.47 -7.43 -10.58
CA ALA A 302 4.61 -7.81 -11.70
C ALA A 302 5.25 -8.89 -12.60
N THR A 303 6.51 -8.69 -12.98
CA THR A 303 7.26 -9.66 -13.78
C THR A 303 7.38 -11.01 -13.07
N PHE A 304 7.68 -10.99 -11.77
CA PHE A 304 7.74 -12.22 -10.99
C PHE A 304 6.37 -12.90 -10.91
N MET A 305 5.32 -12.18 -10.51
CA MET A 305 3.97 -12.74 -10.36
C MET A 305 3.41 -13.27 -11.67
N HIS A 306 3.70 -12.62 -12.81
CA HIS A 306 3.36 -13.14 -14.13
C HIS A 306 4.13 -14.44 -14.44
N SER A 307 5.42 -14.49 -14.15
CA SER A 307 6.27 -15.65 -14.44
C SER A 307 5.89 -16.91 -13.67
N ILE A 308 5.17 -16.79 -12.55
CA ILE A 308 4.65 -17.90 -11.74
C ILE A 308 3.14 -18.12 -11.93
N GLY A 309 2.50 -17.38 -12.84
CA GLY A 309 1.08 -17.51 -13.16
C GLY A 309 0.13 -16.91 -12.11
N SER A 310 0.64 -16.12 -11.14
CA SER A 310 -0.19 -15.45 -10.14
C SER A 310 -1.02 -14.30 -10.74
N ILE A 311 -0.53 -13.68 -11.82
CA ILE A 311 -1.27 -12.77 -12.69
C ILE A 311 -1.14 -13.26 -14.13
N LYS A 312 -2.19 -13.02 -14.94
CA LYS A 312 -2.27 -13.52 -16.32
C LYS A 312 -1.80 -12.48 -17.34
N ASN A 313 -2.07 -11.22 -17.08
CA ASN A 313 -1.73 -10.12 -17.98
C ASN A 313 -0.30 -9.65 -17.70
N GLN A 314 0.51 -9.54 -18.75
CA GLN A 314 1.86 -9.01 -18.65
C GLN A 314 1.85 -7.52 -18.95
N PRO A 315 2.24 -6.66 -18.02
CA PRO A 315 2.38 -5.23 -18.28
C PRO A 315 3.61 -4.95 -19.15
N ALA A 316 3.54 -3.93 -20.00
CA ALA A 316 4.68 -3.47 -20.78
C ALA A 316 5.61 -2.56 -19.94
N SER A 317 5.05 -1.80 -19.03
CA SER A 317 5.79 -0.91 -18.14
C SER A 317 5.02 -0.63 -16.84
N TRP A 318 5.70 -0.05 -15.84
CA TRP A 318 5.05 0.38 -14.60
C TRP A 318 3.93 1.41 -14.85
N LYS A 319 3.98 2.17 -15.96
CA LYS A 319 2.95 3.16 -16.34
C LYS A 319 1.59 2.54 -16.60
N ASP A 320 1.53 1.26 -16.97
CA ASP A 320 0.27 0.56 -17.17
C ASP A 320 -0.56 0.45 -15.88
N PHE A 321 0.12 0.48 -14.75
CA PHE A 321 -0.48 0.38 -13.42
C PHE A 321 -0.97 1.70 -12.85
N PHE A 322 -0.50 2.83 -13.36
CA PHE A 322 -0.73 4.15 -12.78
C PHE A 322 -1.55 5.04 -13.69
N PHE A 323 -2.29 5.95 -13.09
CA PHE A 323 -2.94 7.02 -13.84
C PHE A 323 -1.91 7.99 -14.44
N PRO A 324 -2.28 8.74 -15.50
CA PRO A 324 -1.33 9.60 -16.25
C PRO A 324 -0.61 10.63 -15.38
N GLU A 325 -1.26 11.12 -14.33
CA GLU A 325 -0.79 12.21 -13.47
C GLU A 325 0.56 11.92 -12.82
N ILE A 326 0.84 10.62 -12.53
CA ILE A 326 2.11 10.22 -11.90
C ILE A 326 3.15 9.67 -12.90
N GLN A 327 2.76 9.43 -14.15
CA GLN A 327 3.64 8.77 -15.15
C GLN A 327 4.86 9.60 -15.57
N GLY A 328 4.94 10.87 -15.19
CA GLY A 328 6.13 11.73 -15.34
C GLY A 328 7.23 11.47 -14.31
N ALA A 329 6.93 10.73 -13.21
CA ALA A 329 7.91 10.40 -12.20
C ALA A 329 8.94 9.35 -12.71
N PRO A 330 10.15 9.28 -12.11
CA PRO A 330 11.16 8.25 -12.44
C PRO A 330 10.83 6.89 -11.79
N GLY A 331 9.63 6.38 -12.03
CA GLY A 331 9.14 5.14 -11.46
C GLY A 331 9.72 3.86 -12.09
N SER A 332 9.54 2.72 -11.42
CA SER A 332 10.05 1.42 -11.90
C SER A 332 9.22 0.21 -11.45
#